data_ffa4a09a1bcd2921f34116e8e4d1817e
#
_entry.id   ffa4a09a1bcd2921f34116e8e4d1817e
#
_cell.length_a   1.000
_cell.length_b   1.000
_cell.length_c   1.000
_cell.angle_alpha   90.00
_cell.angle_beta   90.00
_cell.angle_gamma   90.00
#
_symmetry.space_group_name_H-M   'P 1'
#
loop_
_entity.id
_entity.type
_entity.pdbx_description
1 polymer ?
#
loop_
_entity_poly.entity_id
_entity_poly.type
_entity_poly.pdbx_seq_one_letter_code
_entity_poly.pdbx_strand_id
1 'polypeptide(L)'
;WTNCTCGNLILKEDLEINYHCCPKCGIHHKLTCKERFKLFLDNGEYEIIDSPIPPDDPISFTDSKSYKDRIKSARKVTGQEDAMMIAKGKLNGIDVTVGAQNFKFIGGAVGIASGEIFIRAISHAIENKTPLIFFPCSGGQKLQEGALALSMMAKTTLGVNELKKLNLPFIICMTNPTAGGVTASWASLGDIIVSEPGATISFAGARVIKDTVREDLPAGFQTSEYLLDHGQIDSVIERK
;
A
#
# COMPACT_ATOMS: atom_id res chain seq x y z
N TRP A 1 13.01 -19.51 -8.85
CA TRP A 1 12.04 -19.28 -9.93
C TRP A 1 10.73 -18.72 -9.34
N THR A 2 10.05 -17.91 -10.14
CA THR A 2 8.73 -17.32 -9.82
C THR A 2 7.82 -17.50 -11.04
N ASN A 3 6.57 -17.93 -10.79
CA ASN A 3 5.56 -17.98 -11.84
C ASN A 3 4.97 -16.58 -12.04
N CYS A 4 4.95 -16.11 -13.27
CA CYS A 4 4.19 -14.92 -13.64
C CYS A 4 2.76 -15.29 -14.03
N THR A 5 1.84 -14.36 -13.88
CA THR A 5 0.43 -14.53 -14.31
C THR A 5 0.28 -14.71 -15.81
N CYS A 6 1.31 -14.34 -16.62
CA CYS A 6 1.37 -14.63 -18.06
C CYS A 6 1.75 -16.09 -18.37
N GLY A 7 1.91 -16.95 -17.36
CA GLY A 7 2.27 -18.36 -17.52
C GLY A 7 3.77 -18.65 -17.65
N ASN A 8 4.63 -17.63 -17.74
CA ASN A 8 6.06 -17.82 -17.85
C ASN A 8 6.73 -18.01 -16.49
N LEU A 9 7.71 -18.90 -16.44
CA LEU A 9 8.62 -19.08 -15.31
C LEU A 9 9.78 -18.09 -15.45
N ILE A 10 10.09 -17.33 -14.39
CA ILE A 10 11.11 -16.29 -14.40
C ILE A 10 12.09 -16.55 -13.26
N LEU A 11 13.37 -16.39 -13.53
CA LEU A 11 14.41 -16.40 -12.49
C LEU A 11 14.17 -15.21 -11.55
N LYS A 12 14.35 -15.41 -10.25
CA LYS A 12 14.21 -14.31 -9.26
C LYS A 12 15.23 -13.21 -9.53
N GLU A 13 16.45 -13.58 -9.89
CA GLU A 13 17.52 -12.65 -10.23
C GLU A 13 17.16 -11.76 -11.43
N ASP A 14 16.61 -12.35 -12.51
CA ASP A 14 16.15 -11.59 -13.67
C ASP A 14 15.00 -10.64 -13.30
N LEU A 15 14.13 -11.07 -12.39
CA LEU A 15 13.04 -10.24 -11.90
C LEU A 15 13.56 -9.04 -11.08
N GLU A 16 14.55 -9.27 -10.21
CA GLU A 16 15.19 -8.22 -9.42
C GLU A 16 15.92 -7.20 -10.31
N ILE A 17 16.71 -7.67 -11.28
CA ILE A 17 17.41 -6.82 -12.26
C ILE A 17 16.41 -5.98 -13.06
N ASN A 18 15.23 -6.54 -13.36
CA ASN A 18 14.18 -5.84 -14.09
C ASN A 18 13.18 -5.12 -13.18
N TYR A 19 13.61 -4.61 -12.03
CA TYR A 19 12.79 -3.84 -11.08
C TYR A 19 11.53 -4.59 -10.62
N HIS A 20 11.59 -5.91 -10.52
CA HIS A 20 10.47 -6.79 -10.24
C HIS A 20 9.30 -6.67 -11.24
N CYS A 21 9.59 -6.25 -12.45
CA CYS A 21 8.67 -6.30 -13.59
C CYS A 21 8.95 -7.55 -14.42
N CYS A 22 7.93 -8.22 -14.89
CA CYS A 22 8.11 -9.41 -15.75
C CYS A 22 8.81 -9.03 -17.05
N PRO A 23 9.97 -9.61 -17.41
CA PRO A 23 10.67 -9.29 -18.65
C PRO A 23 9.92 -9.76 -19.90
N LYS A 24 8.88 -10.59 -19.75
CA LYS A 24 8.09 -11.14 -20.87
C LYS A 24 6.81 -10.35 -21.16
N CYS A 25 6.10 -9.90 -20.12
CA CYS A 25 4.80 -9.26 -20.28
C CYS A 25 4.70 -7.88 -19.60
N GLY A 26 5.76 -7.39 -18.96
CA GLY A 26 5.77 -6.08 -18.29
C GLY A 26 5.04 -6.02 -16.94
N ILE A 27 4.30 -7.05 -16.55
CA ILE A 27 3.53 -7.02 -15.29
C ILE A 27 4.44 -6.71 -14.10
N HIS A 28 4.02 -5.76 -13.28
CA HIS A 28 4.67 -5.39 -12.04
C HIS A 28 4.33 -6.39 -10.93
N HIS A 29 5.31 -7.15 -10.48
CA HIS A 29 5.14 -8.06 -9.34
C HIS A 29 5.05 -7.28 -8.03
N LYS A 30 4.31 -7.84 -7.06
CA LYS A 30 4.19 -7.23 -5.73
C LYS A 30 5.53 -7.22 -5.01
N LEU A 31 5.85 -6.10 -4.40
CA LEU A 31 7.04 -5.90 -3.58
C LEU A 31 6.70 -6.00 -2.09
N THR A 32 7.67 -6.42 -1.30
CA THR A 32 7.69 -6.18 0.14
C THR A 32 8.05 -4.72 0.41
N CYS A 33 7.79 -4.23 1.63
CA CYS A 33 8.17 -2.87 2.00
C CYS A 33 9.68 -2.61 1.83
N LYS A 34 10.52 -3.55 2.27
CA LYS A 34 11.98 -3.42 2.17
C LYS A 34 12.49 -3.40 0.73
N GLU A 35 11.92 -4.26 -0.14
CA GLU A 35 12.24 -4.24 -1.58
C GLU A 35 11.83 -2.90 -2.20
N ARG A 36 10.67 -2.35 -1.81
CA ARG A 36 10.22 -1.03 -2.28
C ARG A 36 11.19 0.07 -1.86
N PHE A 37 11.60 0.11 -0.59
CA PHE A 37 12.52 1.14 -0.09
C PHE A 37 13.88 1.04 -0.79
N LYS A 38 14.42 -0.18 -0.90
CA LYS A 38 15.71 -0.42 -1.58
C LYS A 38 15.68 -0.02 -3.06
N LEU A 39 14.54 -0.21 -3.72
CA LEU A 39 14.39 0.13 -5.14
C LEU A 39 14.21 1.62 -5.38
N PHE A 40 13.56 2.31 -4.44
CA PHE A 40 13.08 3.67 -4.62
C PHE A 40 14.06 4.73 -4.11
N LEU A 41 14.78 4.43 -3.04
CA LEU A 41 15.67 5.40 -2.40
C LEU A 41 17.10 5.32 -2.98
N ASP A 42 17.81 6.44 -2.91
CA ASP A 42 19.16 6.60 -3.44
C ASP A 42 20.10 5.52 -2.91
N ASN A 43 20.81 4.83 -3.80
CA ASN A 43 21.71 3.72 -3.52
C ASN A 43 21.06 2.54 -2.76
N GLY A 44 19.73 2.52 -2.63
CA GLY A 44 19.00 1.55 -1.82
C GLY A 44 19.19 1.74 -0.32
N GLU A 45 19.64 2.90 0.11
CA GLU A 45 19.90 3.22 1.52
C GLU A 45 18.66 3.80 2.19
N TYR A 46 18.29 3.23 3.35
CA TYR A 46 17.16 3.71 4.14
C TYR A 46 17.32 3.32 5.61
N GLU A 47 16.66 4.06 6.46
CA GLU A 47 16.53 3.75 7.89
C GLU A 47 15.04 3.58 8.23
N ILE A 48 14.71 2.44 8.86
CA ILE A 48 13.35 2.17 9.31
C ILE A 48 12.99 3.11 10.45
N ILE A 49 11.81 3.70 10.38
CA ILE A 49 11.24 4.53 11.44
C ILE A 49 10.41 3.61 12.35
N ASP A 50 10.80 3.52 13.60
CA ASP A 50 10.05 2.77 14.59
C ASP A 50 8.66 3.38 14.81
N SER A 51 7.69 2.49 14.95
CA SER A 51 6.29 2.86 15.14
C SER A 51 5.68 2.03 16.25
N PRO A 52 4.82 2.62 17.06
CA PRO A 52 4.11 1.88 18.10
C PRO A 52 3.19 0.83 17.47
N ILE A 53 3.27 -0.40 17.97
CA ILE A 53 2.37 -1.49 17.57
C ILE A 53 1.38 -1.73 18.70
N PRO A 54 0.08 -1.43 18.49
CA PRO A 54 -0.97 -1.71 19.45
C PRO A 54 -1.10 -3.22 19.74
N PRO A 55 -1.70 -3.58 20.89
CA PRO A 55 -1.97 -4.98 21.21
C PRO A 55 -2.75 -5.70 20.10
N ASP A 56 -2.38 -6.95 19.85
CA ASP A 56 -3.03 -7.81 18.87
C ASP A 56 -4.48 -8.13 19.29
N ASP A 57 -5.37 -8.22 18.29
CA ASP A 57 -6.73 -8.73 18.43
C ASP A 57 -7.56 -8.04 19.53
N PRO A 58 -7.89 -6.76 19.34
CA PRO A 58 -8.56 -5.93 20.37
C PRO A 58 -10.00 -6.37 20.68
N ILE A 59 -10.63 -7.17 19.80
CA ILE A 59 -12.03 -7.61 19.94
C ILE A 59 -12.18 -9.13 20.05
N SER A 60 -11.07 -9.87 20.19
CA SER A 60 -11.06 -11.33 20.29
C SER A 60 -11.76 -12.01 19.11
N PHE A 61 -11.45 -11.57 17.87
CA PHE A 61 -12.10 -12.04 16.66
C PHE A 61 -11.68 -13.46 16.29
N THR A 62 -12.68 -14.27 15.95
CA THR A 62 -12.48 -15.63 15.42
C THR A 62 -13.50 -15.91 14.31
N ASP A 63 -13.02 -16.36 13.16
CA ASP A 63 -13.81 -16.96 12.09
C ASP A 63 -13.41 -18.44 11.94
N SER A 64 -12.92 -18.86 10.80
CA SER A 64 -12.32 -20.21 10.61
C SER A 64 -11.00 -20.39 11.37
N LYS A 65 -10.37 -19.29 11.85
CA LYS A 65 -9.11 -19.26 12.60
C LYS A 65 -9.08 -18.00 13.46
N SER A 66 -8.46 -18.07 14.66
CA SER A 66 -8.31 -16.89 15.51
C SER A 66 -7.48 -15.80 14.81
N TYR A 67 -7.81 -14.53 15.05
CA TYR A 67 -7.06 -13.40 14.47
C TYR A 67 -5.63 -13.38 14.98
N LYS A 68 -5.38 -13.72 16.25
CA LYS A 68 -4.03 -13.88 16.81
C LYS A 68 -3.17 -14.85 16.02
N ASP A 69 -3.74 -16.01 15.63
CA ASP A 69 -3.01 -16.98 14.83
C ASP A 69 -2.74 -16.51 13.40
N ARG A 70 -3.65 -15.71 12.82
CA ARG A 70 -3.41 -15.08 11.52
C ARG A 70 -2.26 -14.09 11.59
N ILE A 71 -2.22 -13.22 12.61
CA ILE A 71 -1.13 -12.27 12.83
C ILE A 71 0.20 -13.01 13.03
N LYS A 72 0.23 -14.00 13.91
CA LYS A 72 1.43 -14.82 14.16
C LYS A 72 1.96 -15.48 12.87
N SER A 73 1.04 -16.02 12.07
CA SER A 73 1.40 -16.63 10.78
C SER A 73 1.94 -15.58 9.79
N ALA A 74 1.31 -14.41 9.71
CA ALA A 74 1.73 -13.32 8.84
C ALA A 74 3.12 -12.78 9.22
N ARG A 75 3.37 -12.56 10.52
CA ARG A 75 4.70 -12.18 11.04
C ARG A 75 5.78 -13.20 10.67
N LYS A 76 5.47 -14.49 10.84
CA LYS A 76 6.41 -15.56 10.47
C LYS A 76 6.76 -15.57 8.98
N VAL A 77 5.77 -15.33 8.11
CA VAL A 77 5.96 -15.35 6.65
C VAL A 77 6.66 -14.10 6.14
N THR A 78 6.35 -12.94 6.73
CA THR A 78 6.81 -11.65 6.20
C THR A 78 8.02 -11.07 6.92
N GLY A 79 8.27 -11.51 8.16
CA GLY A 79 9.27 -10.88 9.02
C GLY A 79 8.93 -9.44 9.41
N GLN A 80 7.63 -9.06 9.34
CA GLN A 80 7.12 -7.74 9.66
C GLN A 80 6.11 -7.82 10.80
N GLU A 81 6.01 -6.77 11.62
CA GLU A 81 5.02 -6.68 12.70
C GLU A 81 3.62 -6.39 12.19
N ASP A 82 3.51 -5.60 11.10
CA ASP A 82 2.23 -5.29 10.43
C ASP A 82 2.43 -5.21 8.91
N ALA A 83 1.33 -5.02 8.18
CA ALA A 83 1.34 -4.87 6.72
C ALA A 83 2.10 -3.62 6.25
N MET A 84 2.20 -2.60 7.09
CA MET A 84 2.78 -1.30 6.76
C MET A 84 4.15 -1.13 7.41
N MET A 85 5.08 -0.52 6.69
CA MET A 85 6.37 -0.05 7.21
C MET A 85 6.65 1.36 6.70
N ILE A 86 7.40 2.11 7.48
CA ILE A 86 7.86 3.45 7.12
C ILE A 86 9.37 3.56 7.29
N ALA A 87 9.97 4.37 6.44
CA ALA A 87 11.41 4.60 6.43
C ALA A 87 11.72 6.06 6.08
N LYS A 88 12.92 6.51 6.42
CA LYS A 88 13.53 7.73 5.93
C LYS A 88 14.71 7.40 5.02
N GLY A 89 15.01 8.26 4.08
CA GLY A 89 16.12 8.15 3.15
C GLY A 89 16.20 9.34 2.25
N LYS A 90 16.98 9.23 1.18
CA LYS A 90 17.10 10.28 0.15
C LYS A 90 16.51 9.80 -1.17
N LEU A 91 15.93 10.74 -1.89
CA LEU A 91 15.50 10.56 -3.27
C LEU A 91 16.05 11.72 -4.10
N ASN A 92 16.98 11.44 -5.03
CA ASN A 92 17.73 12.45 -5.76
C ASN A 92 18.39 13.49 -4.85
N GLY A 93 18.96 13.04 -3.72
CA GLY A 93 19.59 13.88 -2.73
C GLY A 93 18.65 14.62 -1.76
N ILE A 94 17.35 14.56 -1.96
CA ILE A 94 16.33 15.19 -1.11
C ILE A 94 15.91 14.22 0.00
N ASP A 95 15.90 14.67 1.25
CA ASP A 95 15.40 13.88 2.36
C ASP A 95 13.89 13.64 2.23
N VAL A 96 13.45 12.40 2.37
CA VAL A 96 12.06 12.00 2.23
C VAL A 96 11.63 11.02 3.33
N THR A 97 10.36 11.08 3.70
CA THR A 97 9.68 10.03 4.48
C THR A 97 8.92 9.15 3.51
N VAL A 98 9.14 7.83 3.58
CA VAL A 98 8.52 6.86 2.66
C VAL A 98 7.76 5.80 3.44
N GLY A 99 6.56 5.47 2.99
CA GLY A 99 5.78 4.35 3.50
C GLY A 99 5.43 3.35 2.41
N ALA A 100 5.31 2.08 2.78
CA ALA A 100 4.88 1.02 1.87
C ALA A 100 4.06 -0.04 2.60
N GLN A 101 3.21 -0.74 1.83
CA GLN A 101 2.43 -1.88 2.32
C GLN A 101 2.87 -3.19 1.68
N ASN A 102 2.86 -4.24 2.48
CA ASN A 102 3.15 -5.60 2.06
C ASN A 102 1.86 -6.42 1.98
N PHE A 103 1.44 -6.75 0.77
CA PHE A 103 0.22 -7.53 0.53
C PHE A 103 0.26 -8.94 1.15
N LYS A 104 1.45 -9.50 1.36
CA LYS A 104 1.62 -10.81 2.00
C LYS A 104 1.20 -10.83 3.48
N PHE A 105 1.17 -9.66 4.13
CA PHE A 105 0.67 -9.54 5.49
C PHE A 105 -0.85 -9.30 5.47
N ILE A 106 -1.62 -10.33 5.60
CA ILE A 106 -3.10 -10.31 5.65
C ILE A 106 -3.71 -9.42 4.53
N GLY A 107 -3.26 -9.62 3.28
CA GLY A 107 -3.76 -8.86 2.13
C GLY A 107 -3.42 -7.36 2.16
N GLY A 108 -2.39 -6.96 2.90
CA GLY A 108 -2.07 -5.53 3.08
C GLY A 108 -3.14 -4.75 3.84
N ALA A 109 -4.06 -5.44 4.53
CA ALA A 109 -5.22 -4.82 5.15
C ALA A 109 -4.83 -3.84 6.26
N VAL A 110 -5.55 -2.70 6.31
CA VAL A 110 -5.32 -1.63 7.28
C VAL A 110 -6.18 -1.83 8.51
N GLY A 111 -5.54 -1.94 9.65
CA GLY A 111 -6.15 -1.94 10.96
C GLY A 111 -5.57 -0.84 11.85
N ILE A 112 -5.73 -0.98 13.17
CA ILE A 112 -5.24 0.00 14.14
C ILE A 112 -3.71 0.16 13.99
N ALA A 113 -2.96 -0.96 13.96
CA ALA A 113 -1.50 -0.91 13.84
C ALA A 113 -1.05 -0.17 12.58
N SER A 114 -1.59 -0.53 11.41
CA SER A 114 -1.28 0.17 10.16
C SER A 114 -1.66 1.66 10.22
N GLY A 115 -2.80 1.99 10.83
CA GLY A 115 -3.24 3.37 11.02
C GLY A 115 -2.25 4.17 11.88
N GLU A 116 -1.78 3.61 12.99
CA GLU A 116 -0.77 4.25 13.85
C GLU A 116 0.57 4.41 13.14
N ILE A 117 1.00 3.41 12.37
CA ILE A 117 2.22 3.51 11.55
C ILE A 117 2.10 4.66 10.53
N PHE A 118 0.94 4.78 9.87
CA PHE A 118 0.68 5.88 8.94
C PHE A 118 0.71 7.26 9.62
N ILE A 119 0.09 7.39 10.80
CA ILE A 119 0.17 8.62 11.60
C ILE A 119 1.60 8.92 12.02
N ARG A 120 2.40 7.90 12.36
CA ARG A 120 3.83 8.09 12.68
C ARG A 120 4.62 8.58 11.47
N ALA A 121 4.29 8.11 10.24
CA ALA A 121 4.90 8.63 9.02
C ALA A 121 4.61 10.13 8.83
N ILE A 122 3.36 10.54 9.06
CA ILE A 122 2.95 11.94 9.00
C ILE A 122 3.69 12.77 10.04
N SER A 123 3.73 12.32 11.31
CA SER A 123 4.45 13.02 12.39
C SER A 123 5.92 13.18 12.03
N HIS A 124 6.58 12.11 11.53
CA HIS A 124 7.98 12.18 11.11
C HIS A 124 8.20 13.18 9.96
N ALA A 125 7.31 13.17 8.95
CA ALA A 125 7.40 14.12 7.84
C ALA A 125 7.26 15.56 8.32
N ILE A 126 6.36 15.83 9.25
CA ILE A 126 6.15 17.16 9.87
C ILE A 126 7.38 17.59 10.69
N GLU A 127 7.86 16.71 11.58
CA GLU A 127 9.01 16.95 12.46
C GLU A 127 10.28 17.29 11.66
N ASN A 128 10.48 16.62 10.53
CA ASN A 128 11.67 16.74 9.70
C ASN A 128 11.47 17.63 8.45
N LYS A 129 10.25 18.16 8.24
CA LYS A 129 9.87 18.98 7.07
C LYS A 129 10.18 18.28 5.74
N THR A 130 9.91 16.98 5.66
CA THR A 130 10.13 16.17 4.46
C THR A 130 8.83 15.90 3.71
N PRO A 131 8.86 15.71 2.39
CA PRO A 131 7.74 15.11 1.67
C PRO A 131 7.41 13.73 2.24
N LEU A 132 6.12 13.36 2.22
CA LEU A 132 5.68 11.99 2.49
C LEU A 132 5.31 11.31 1.17
N ILE A 133 5.97 10.19 0.87
CA ILE A 133 5.69 9.39 -0.31
C ILE A 133 5.17 8.02 0.15
N PHE A 134 4.04 7.57 -0.39
CA PHE A 134 3.45 6.32 0.07
C PHE A 134 3.07 5.38 -1.08
N PHE A 135 3.37 4.08 -0.89
CA PHE A 135 3.08 2.99 -1.82
C PHE A 135 2.03 2.05 -1.20
N PRO A 136 0.72 2.32 -1.36
CA PRO A 136 -0.32 1.42 -0.91
C PRO A 136 -0.33 0.11 -1.73
N CYS A 137 -0.55 -1.01 -1.04
CA CYS A 137 -0.80 -2.32 -1.64
C CYS A 137 -1.73 -3.10 -0.72
N SER A 138 -3.05 -2.91 -0.89
CA SER A 138 -4.03 -3.30 0.12
C SER A 138 -5.36 -3.75 -0.48
N GLY A 139 -5.96 -4.77 0.13
CA GLY A 139 -7.34 -5.16 -0.11
C GLY A 139 -8.38 -4.33 0.65
N GLY A 140 -7.96 -3.39 1.52
CA GLY A 140 -8.86 -2.53 2.30
C GLY A 140 -8.66 -2.61 3.81
N GLN A 141 -9.73 -2.46 4.57
CA GLN A 141 -9.69 -2.48 6.05
C GLN A 141 -9.67 -3.90 6.60
N LYS A 142 -9.04 -4.09 7.77
CA LYS A 142 -9.01 -5.37 8.48
C LYS A 142 -10.38 -5.68 9.08
N LEU A 143 -11.09 -6.63 8.50
CA LEU A 143 -12.38 -7.10 9.01
C LEU A 143 -12.29 -7.59 10.47
N GLN A 144 -11.16 -8.18 10.83
CA GLN A 144 -10.91 -8.77 12.15
C GLN A 144 -10.85 -7.74 13.29
N GLU A 145 -10.74 -6.46 12.98
CA GLU A 145 -10.73 -5.37 13.96
C GLU A 145 -12.04 -4.55 13.95
N GLY A 146 -12.99 -4.92 13.08
CA GLY A 146 -14.34 -4.34 13.03
C GLY A 146 -14.35 -2.82 12.90
N ALA A 147 -15.17 -2.15 13.72
CA ALA A 147 -15.31 -0.69 13.72
C ALA A 147 -14.01 0.06 14.06
N LEU A 148 -13.11 -0.57 14.81
CA LEU A 148 -11.81 0.02 15.13
C LEU A 148 -10.94 0.22 13.88
N ALA A 149 -10.92 -0.75 12.97
CA ALA A 149 -10.25 -0.60 11.68
C ALA A 149 -10.90 0.51 10.83
N LEU A 150 -12.22 0.61 10.84
CA LEU A 150 -12.94 1.66 10.09
C LEU A 150 -12.64 3.07 10.66
N SER A 151 -12.48 3.22 11.97
CA SER A 151 -12.11 4.51 12.59
C SER A 151 -10.74 5.02 12.13
N MET A 152 -9.85 4.14 11.69
CA MET A 152 -8.56 4.53 11.15
C MET A 152 -8.67 5.30 9.82
N MET A 153 -9.76 5.11 9.06
CA MET A 153 -10.00 5.92 7.85
C MET A 153 -10.13 7.40 8.19
N ALA A 154 -10.91 7.74 9.20
CA ALA A 154 -11.06 9.12 9.66
C ALA A 154 -9.74 9.66 10.24
N LYS A 155 -9.07 8.86 11.09
CA LYS A 155 -7.81 9.27 11.74
C LYS A 155 -6.73 9.58 10.71
N THR A 156 -6.53 8.70 9.73
CA THR A 156 -5.51 8.89 8.68
C THR A 156 -5.83 10.07 7.76
N THR A 157 -7.12 10.28 7.43
CA THR A 157 -7.58 11.46 6.67
C THR A 157 -7.28 12.76 7.39
N LEU A 158 -7.55 12.83 8.71
CA LEU A 158 -7.21 13.99 9.53
C LEU A 158 -5.69 14.21 9.57
N GLY A 159 -4.89 13.15 9.66
CA GLY A 159 -3.44 13.24 9.59
C GLY A 159 -2.94 13.85 8.30
N VAL A 160 -3.47 13.44 7.14
CA VAL A 160 -3.12 14.05 5.84
C VAL A 160 -3.43 15.54 5.81
N ASN A 161 -4.54 15.96 6.44
CA ASN A 161 -4.90 17.37 6.51
C ASN A 161 -3.83 18.19 7.27
N GLU A 162 -3.16 17.62 8.28
CA GLU A 162 -2.06 18.31 8.98
C GLU A 162 -0.84 18.52 8.06
N LEU A 163 -0.50 17.57 7.20
CA LEU A 163 0.54 17.77 6.17
C LEU A 163 0.18 18.95 5.25
N LYS A 164 -1.06 18.97 4.76
CA LYS A 164 -1.56 20.02 3.85
C LYS A 164 -1.52 21.40 4.47
N LYS A 165 -1.88 21.54 5.75
CA LYS A 165 -1.79 22.81 6.48
C LYS A 165 -0.36 23.35 6.55
N LEU A 166 0.63 22.49 6.52
CA LEU A 166 2.04 22.83 6.58
C LEU A 166 2.70 22.92 5.19
N ASN A 167 1.94 22.76 4.11
CA ASN A 167 2.41 22.71 2.73
C ASN A 167 3.51 21.66 2.50
N LEU A 168 3.44 20.53 3.20
CA LEU A 168 4.33 19.41 3.00
C LEU A 168 3.73 18.47 1.94
N PRO A 169 4.45 18.16 0.86
CA PRO A 169 3.94 17.33 -0.23
C PRO A 169 3.59 15.93 0.25
N PHE A 170 2.40 15.46 -0.12
CA PHE A 170 1.96 14.08 0.07
C PHE A 170 1.76 13.43 -1.30
N ILE A 171 2.64 12.48 -1.64
CA ILE A 171 2.67 11.82 -2.94
C ILE A 171 2.26 10.36 -2.76
N ILE A 172 1.31 9.90 -3.57
CA ILE A 172 0.84 8.51 -3.58
C ILE A 172 1.23 7.84 -4.89
N CYS A 173 1.83 6.66 -4.80
CA CYS A 173 2.00 5.76 -5.93
C CYS A 173 1.16 4.50 -5.69
N MET A 174 -0.05 4.45 -6.25
CA MET A 174 -0.97 3.33 -6.09
C MET A 174 -0.42 2.08 -6.77
N THR A 175 -0.36 0.98 -6.02
CA THR A 175 0.11 -0.31 -6.54
C THR A 175 -0.99 -1.36 -6.54
N ASN A 176 -0.75 -2.51 -7.15
CA ASN A 176 -1.76 -3.54 -7.36
C ASN A 176 -1.86 -4.54 -6.19
N PRO A 177 -3.01 -4.62 -5.47
CA PRO A 177 -4.18 -3.73 -5.55
C PRO A 177 -4.10 -2.56 -4.56
N THR A 178 -4.85 -1.48 -4.84
CA THR A 178 -5.19 -0.46 -3.86
C THR A 178 -6.70 -0.37 -3.77
N ALA A 179 -7.30 -0.91 -2.69
CA ALA A 179 -8.73 -1.15 -2.67
C ALA A 179 -9.40 -0.81 -1.33
N GLY A 180 -10.73 -0.77 -1.36
CA GLY A 180 -11.59 -0.62 -0.18
C GLY A 180 -11.39 0.68 0.56
N GLY A 181 -11.37 0.61 1.88
CA GLY A 181 -11.20 1.77 2.75
C GLY A 181 -9.87 2.51 2.59
N VAL A 182 -8.83 1.88 2.02
CA VAL A 182 -7.55 2.54 1.73
C VAL A 182 -7.75 3.56 0.60
N THR A 183 -8.38 3.15 -0.50
CA THR A 183 -8.75 4.07 -1.59
C THR A 183 -9.76 5.12 -1.10
N ALA A 184 -10.75 4.73 -0.30
CA ALA A 184 -11.77 5.65 0.22
C ALA A 184 -11.29 6.58 1.36
N SER A 185 -10.00 6.56 1.68
CA SER A 185 -9.42 7.44 2.70
C SER A 185 -8.12 8.08 2.19
N TRP A 186 -7.03 7.84 2.85
CA TRP A 186 -5.76 8.54 2.63
C TRP A 186 -5.12 8.34 1.25
N ALA A 187 -5.34 7.19 0.57
CA ALA A 187 -4.69 6.94 -0.72
C ALA A 187 -5.23 7.82 -1.87
N SER A 188 -6.44 8.38 -1.73
CA SER A 188 -7.01 9.34 -2.69
C SER A 188 -6.83 10.80 -2.28
N LEU A 189 -5.99 11.06 -1.27
CA LEU A 189 -5.77 12.40 -0.73
C LEU A 189 -4.39 12.98 -1.04
N GLY A 190 -3.58 12.30 -1.87
CA GLY A 190 -2.29 12.81 -2.32
C GLY A 190 -2.42 14.17 -3.02
N ASP A 191 -1.40 15.00 -2.91
CA ASP A 191 -1.26 16.20 -3.75
C ASP A 191 -0.88 15.80 -5.18
N ILE A 192 -0.17 14.68 -5.31
CA ILE A 192 0.10 13.98 -6.58
C ILE A 192 -0.23 12.50 -6.37
N ILE A 193 -1.04 11.97 -7.26
CA ILE A 193 -1.45 10.57 -7.23
C ILE A 193 -1.07 9.91 -8.54
N VAL A 194 -0.08 9.04 -8.49
CA VAL A 194 0.34 8.23 -9.63
C VAL A 194 0.02 6.75 -9.38
N SER A 195 0.05 5.95 -10.40
CA SER A 195 -0.18 4.50 -10.28
C SER A 195 0.77 3.68 -11.14
N GLU A 196 1.06 2.46 -10.70
CA GLU A 196 1.73 1.47 -11.56
C GLU A 196 0.76 0.97 -12.65
N PRO A 197 1.25 0.65 -13.87
CA PRO A 197 0.41 0.15 -14.97
C PRO A 197 -0.39 -1.09 -14.60
N GLY A 198 -1.64 -1.14 -15.03
CA GLY A 198 -2.54 -2.27 -14.81
C GLY A 198 -2.90 -2.53 -13.34
N ALA A 199 -2.61 -1.61 -12.43
CA ALA A 199 -2.98 -1.76 -11.03
C ALA A 199 -4.50 -1.69 -10.87
N THR A 200 -5.06 -2.59 -10.07
CA THR A 200 -6.47 -2.55 -9.67
C THR A 200 -6.65 -1.56 -8.54
N ILE A 201 -7.45 -0.52 -8.79
CA ILE A 201 -7.74 0.54 -7.83
C ILE A 201 -9.24 0.66 -7.70
N SER A 202 -9.78 0.37 -6.52
CA SER A 202 -11.23 0.29 -6.36
C SER A 202 -11.67 0.61 -4.95
N PHE A 203 -12.91 1.10 -4.78
CA PHE A 203 -13.57 1.05 -3.48
C PHE A 203 -14.23 -0.32 -3.29
N ALA A 204 -15.24 -0.64 -4.06
CA ALA A 204 -15.85 -1.97 -4.08
C ALA A 204 -15.19 -2.83 -5.16
N GLY A 205 -14.58 -3.95 -4.78
CA GLY A 205 -13.98 -4.86 -5.75
C GLY A 205 -15.02 -5.52 -6.67
N ALA A 206 -14.59 -5.98 -7.84
CA ALA A 206 -15.43 -6.60 -8.87
C ALA A 206 -16.33 -7.72 -8.31
N ARG A 207 -15.78 -8.56 -7.42
CA ARG A 207 -16.56 -9.64 -6.78
C ARG A 207 -17.72 -9.09 -5.96
N VAL A 208 -17.48 -8.03 -5.16
CA VAL A 208 -18.52 -7.42 -4.32
C VAL A 208 -19.63 -6.84 -5.17
N ILE A 209 -19.27 -6.17 -6.27
CA ILE A 209 -20.26 -5.62 -7.21
C ILE A 209 -21.09 -6.73 -7.85
N LYS A 210 -20.44 -7.79 -8.32
CA LYS A 210 -21.12 -8.94 -8.93
C LYS A 210 -22.08 -9.63 -7.94
N ASP A 211 -21.65 -9.81 -6.69
CA ASP A 211 -22.46 -10.51 -5.66
C ASP A 211 -23.64 -9.65 -5.17
N THR A 212 -23.51 -8.29 -5.21
CA THR A 212 -24.53 -7.36 -4.69
C THR A 212 -25.44 -6.81 -5.77
N VAL A 213 -24.90 -6.32 -6.87
CA VAL A 213 -25.64 -5.65 -7.96
C VAL A 213 -25.98 -6.64 -9.09
N ARG A 214 -25.27 -7.79 -9.14
CA ARG A 214 -25.41 -8.83 -10.16
C ARG A 214 -25.07 -8.38 -11.57
N GLU A 215 -24.18 -7.39 -11.67
CA GLU A 215 -23.67 -6.91 -12.94
C GLU A 215 -22.17 -7.24 -13.07
N ASP A 216 -21.73 -7.49 -14.29
CA ASP A 216 -20.31 -7.61 -14.61
C ASP A 216 -19.72 -6.23 -14.90
N LEU A 217 -18.49 -5.98 -14.44
CA LEU A 217 -17.80 -4.71 -14.69
C LEU A 217 -17.39 -4.60 -16.16
N PRO A 218 -17.45 -3.39 -16.74
CA PRO A 218 -16.89 -3.13 -18.06
C PRO A 218 -15.40 -3.49 -18.14
N ALA A 219 -14.94 -3.87 -19.33
CA ALA A 219 -13.54 -4.14 -19.55
C ALA A 219 -12.69 -2.91 -19.20
N GLY A 220 -11.59 -3.14 -18.45
CA GLY A 220 -10.69 -2.07 -18.00
C GLY A 220 -11.19 -1.24 -16.81
N PHE A 221 -12.42 -1.42 -16.36
CA PHE A 221 -12.94 -0.71 -15.19
C PHE A 221 -12.08 -0.97 -13.95
N GLN A 222 -11.82 0.05 -13.14
CA GLN A 222 -10.97 -0.01 -11.94
C GLN A 222 -9.48 -0.30 -12.23
N THR A 223 -9.00 -0.16 -13.46
CA THR A 223 -7.55 -0.15 -13.75
C THR A 223 -6.96 1.25 -13.59
N SER A 224 -5.66 1.34 -13.41
CA SER A 224 -4.94 2.63 -13.37
C SER A 224 -5.18 3.45 -14.63
N GLU A 225 -5.23 2.81 -15.80
CA GLU A 225 -5.48 3.46 -17.08
C GLU A 225 -6.90 4.08 -17.11
N TYR A 226 -7.89 3.31 -16.65
CA TYR A 226 -9.26 3.81 -16.54
C TYR A 226 -9.37 5.03 -15.61
N LEU A 227 -8.68 4.98 -14.45
CA LEU A 227 -8.68 6.08 -13.50
C LEU A 227 -8.00 7.33 -14.06
N LEU A 228 -6.92 7.17 -14.84
CA LEU A 228 -6.26 8.27 -15.55
C LEU A 228 -7.19 8.91 -16.55
N ASP A 229 -7.85 8.13 -17.39
CA ASP A 229 -8.80 8.62 -18.41
C ASP A 229 -10.00 9.36 -17.80
N HIS A 230 -10.33 9.05 -16.52
CA HIS A 230 -11.41 9.70 -15.79
C HIS A 230 -10.93 10.79 -14.81
N GLY A 231 -9.67 11.18 -14.88
CA GLY A 231 -9.11 12.26 -14.06
C GLY A 231 -9.06 11.97 -12.55
N GLN A 232 -9.02 10.71 -12.16
CA GLN A 232 -8.95 10.30 -10.75
C GLN A 232 -7.52 10.13 -10.23
N ILE A 233 -6.55 10.01 -11.14
CA ILE A 233 -5.12 10.02 -10.86
C ILE A 233 -4.40 10.91 -11.88
N ASP A 234 -3.20 11.36 -11.56
CA ASP A 234 -2.44 12.31 -12.37
C ASP A 234 -1.62 11.63 -13.46
N SER A 235 -1.12 10.41 -13.22
CA SER A 235 -0.31 9.68 -14.20
C SER A 235 -0.25 8.18 -13.91
N VAL A 236 0.01 7.41 -14.96
CA VAL A 236 0.42 6.01 -14.88
C VAL A 236 1.91 5.93 -15.20
N ILE A 237 2.71 5.42 -14.28
CA ILE A 237 4.16 5.40 -14.39
C ILE A 237 4.72 4.00 -14.22
N GLU A 238 5.68 3.66 -15.08
CA GLU A 238 6.42 2.42 -14.96
C GLU A 238 7.43 2.49 -13.79
N ARG A 239 7.78 1.32 -13.26
CA ARG A 239 8.72 1.20 -12.13
C ARG A 239 10.18 1.38 -12.56
N LYS A 240 10.44 1.37 -13.86
CA LYS A 240 11.77 1.53 -14.47
C LYS A 240 12.16 2.98 -14.60
#